data_e2b60eadb2bb87dfa2c556b2ae35c9b4
#
_entry.id   e2b60eadb2bb87dfa2c556b2ae35c9b4
#
_cell.length_a   1.000
_cell.length_b   1.000
_cell.length_c   1.000
_cell.angle_alpha   90.00
_cell.angle_beta   90.00
_cell.angle_gamma   90.00
#
_symmetry.space_group_name_H-M   'P 1'
#
loop_
_entity.id
_entity.type
_entity.pdbx_description
1 polymer ?
#
loop_
_entity_poly.entity_id
_entity_poly.type
_entity_poly.pdbx_seq_one_letter_code
_entity_poly.pdbx_strand_id
1 'polypeptide(L)'
;MNSFEIVASSTESTVVAEYTPEKRKSTDYQSEAALEQDFINRLVSQGYEYITIKSEQDLIDNLRTQLEKLNNYTFFDKEWNDFYNSVISNGNDGIVEKTRKIQEDYLQNLTLDNGYVKNIKLIDKTNIHNNHLQVINQYEEDGGTHDTRYDVTILVNGLPLVHIELKKRGNAIREAFNQINRYQRDSFWAGSGLYQYV
;
A
#
# COMPACT_ATOMS: atom_id res chain seq x y z
N MET A 1 19.96 21.49 19.61
CA MET A 1 18.52 21.34 19.87
C MET A 1 17.86 21.15 18.51
N ASN A 2 17.35 19.96 18.21
CA ASN A 2 16.72 19.69 16.91
C ASN A 2 15.40 20.46 16.83
N SER A 3 15.23 21.33 15.84
CA SER A 3 13.97 22.03 15.61
C SER A 3 13.19 21.30 14.53
N PHE A 4 11.90 21.08 14.79
CA PHE A 4 10.95 20.53 13.83
C PHE A 4 9.96 21.62 13.50
N GLU A 5 9.76 21.88 12.22
CA GLU A 5 8.76 22.82 11.73
C GLU A 5 7.62 22.02 11.09
N ILE A 6 6.37 22.27 11.53
CA ILE A 6 5.21 21.63 10.92
C ILE A 6 4.98 22.28 9.56
N VAL A 7 5.10 21.49 8.50
CA VAL A 7 4.95 21.93 7.12
C VAL A 7 3.52 21.80 6.62
N ALA A 8 2.81 20.77 7.10
CA ALA A 8 1.42 20.53 6.75
C ALA A 8 0.73 19.70 7.85
N SER A 9 -0.57 19.91 8.01
CA SER A 9 -1.44 19.09 8.87
C SER A 9 -2.78 18.91 8.19
N SER A 10 -3.41 17.74 8.37
CA SER A 10 -4.79 17.50 7.95
C SER A 10 -5.72 17.50 9.15
N THR A 11 -7.03 17.64 8.91
CA THR A 11 -8.06 17.54 9.95
C THR A 11 -8.16 16.13 10.55
N GLU A 12 -7.55 15.14 9.91
CA GLU A 12 -7.56 13.73 10.30
C GLU A 12 -6.24 13.25 10.90
N SER A 13 -5.51 14.13 11.56
CA SER A 13 -4.30 13.84 12.35
C SER A 13 -3.02 13.48 11.60
N THR A 14 -2.92 13.75 10.30
CA THR A 14 -1.65 13.65 9.59
C THR A 14 -0.84 14.92 9.78
N VAL A 15 0.29 14.81 10.49
CA VAL A 15 1.23 15.92 10.68
C VAL A 15 2.51 15.61 9.93
N VAL A 16 2.91 16.51 9.03
CA VAL A 16 4.19 16.47 8.34
C VAL A 16 5.09 17.53 8.96
N ALA A 17 6.21 17.10 9.50
CA ALA A 17 7.23 17.99 10.07
C ALA A 17 8.51 17.93 9.24
N GLU A 18 9.07 19.07 8.95
CA GLU A 18 10.38 19.16 8.33
C GLU A 18 11.46 19.09 9.41
N TYR A 19 12.37 18.15 9.27
CA TYR A 19 13.56 18.05 10.10
C TYR A 19 14.72 18.73 9.39
N THR A 20 15.26 19.77 10.00
CA THR A 20 16.50 20.41 9.51
C THR A 20 17.70 19.71 10.15
N PRO A 21 18.37 18.79 9.46
CA PRO A 21 19.55 18.13 10.01
C PRO A 21 20.71 19.11 10.14
N GLU A 22 21.52 18.94 11.18
CA GLU A 22 22.83 19.59 11.23
C GLU A 22 23.60 19.28 9.93
N LYS A 23 24.22 20.30 9.35
CA LYS A 23 24.92 20.21 8.05
C LYS A 23 25.99 19.12 8.08
N ARG A 24 25.63 17.90 7.73
CA ARG A 24 26.59 16.88 7.30
C ARG A 24 27.03 17.23 5.88
N LYS A 25 28.31 17.53 5.71
CA LYS A 25 28.95 17.75 4.41
C LYS A 25 29.06 16.41 3.66
N SER A 26 27.99 15.96 3.02
CA SER A 26 28.10 14.98 1.94
C SER A 26 27.55 15.65 0.68
N THR A 27 28.43 15.84 -0.28
CA THR A 27 28.18 16.55 -1.55
C THR A 27 27.73 15.58 -2.65
N ASP A 28 27.46 14.32 -2.34
CA ASP A 28 27.09 13.35 -3.35
C ASP A 28 25.63 13.56 -3.75
N TYR A 29 25.44 13.99 -5.00
CA TYR A 29 24.16 14.14 -5.62
C TYR A 29 23.59 12.75 -5.95
N GLN A 30 22.58 12.32 -5.19
CA GLN A 30 21.84 11.08 -5.47
C GLN A 30 20.59 11.44 -6.28
N SER A 31 20.39 10.76 -7.43
CA SER A 31 19.14 10.88 -8.19
C SER A 31 17.98 10.25 -7.45
N GLU A 32 16.73 10.61 -7.78
CA GLU A 32 15.53 9.99 -7.20
C GLU A 32 15.52 8.49 -7.48
N ALA A 33 15.87 8.06 -8.69
CA ALA A 33 15.99 6.63 -9.03
C ALA A 33 17.05 5.88 -8.20
N ALA A 34 18.19 6.52 -7.90
CA ALA A 34 19.21 5.90 -7.05
C ALA A 34 18.74 5.83 -5.57
N LEU A 35 18.00 6.83 -5.10
CA LEU A 35 17.41 6.85 -3.76
C LEU A 35 16.34 5.75 -3.63
N GLU A 36 15.50 5.60 -4.63
CA GLU A 36 14.48 4.55 -4.71
C GLU A 36 15.11 3.16 -4.66
N GLN A 37 16.13 2.92 -5.49
CA GLN A 37 16.81 1.63 -5.51
C GLN A 37 17.52 1.31 -4.19
N ASP A 38 18.19 2.29 -3.56
CA ASP A 38 18.80 2.12 -2.23
C ASP A 38 17.75 1.80 -1.17
N PHE A 39 16.60 2.47 -1.22
CA PHE A 39 15.50 2.22 -0.31
C PHE A 39 14.92 0.80 -0.47
N ILE A 40 14.66 0.36 -1.71
CA ILE A 40 14.20 -1.01 -2.00
C ILE A 40 15.22 -2.04 -1.50
N ASN A 41 16.51 -1.84 -1.77
CA ASN A 41 17.57 -2.75 -1.31
C ASN A 41 17.59 -2.87 0.23
N ARG A 42 17.33 -1.76 0.94
CA ARG A 42 17.21 -1.79 2.40
C ARG A 42 16.00 -2.59 2.87
N LEU A 43 14.84 -2.44 2.23
CA LEU A 43 13.66 -3.24 2.55
C LEU A 43 13.92 -4.72 2.28
N VAL A 44 14.53 -5.07 1.15
CA VAL A 44 14.91 -6.45 0.84
C VAL A 44 15.88 -7.03 1.88
N SER A 45 16.86 -6.25 2.34
CA SER A 45 17.77 -6.68 3.41
C SER A 45 17.08 -6.90 4.76
N GLN A 46 15.89 -6.34 4.95
CA GLN A 46 15.04 -6.54 6.13
C GLN A 46 14.00 -7.66 5.95
N GLY A 47 14.05 -8.39 4.83
CA GLY A 47 13.18 -9.54 4.59
C GLY A 47 11.93 -9.26 3.74
N TYR A 48 11.83 -8.09 3.13
CA TYR A 48 10.77 -7.82 2.14
C TYR A 48 11.09 -8.50 0.82
N GLU A 49 10.09 -9.10 0.20
CA GLU A 49 10.22 -9.64 -1.16
C GLU A 49 10.00 -8.53 -2.18
N TYR A 50 11.00 -8.27 -3.02
CA TYR A 50 10.80 -7.37 -4.17
C TYR A 50 10.12 -8.14 -5.30
N ILE A 51 8.99 -7.63 -5.78
CA ILE A 51 8.24 -8.18 -6.91
C ILE A 51 7.94 -7.11 -7.94
N THR A 52 7.72 -7.51 -9.17
CA THR A 52 7.32 -6.63 -10.27
C THR A 52 5.84 -6.85 -10.57
N ILE A 53 5.05 -5.79 -10.46
CA ILE A 53 3.63 -5.75 -10.81
C ILE A 53 3.49 -4.78 -11.98
N LYS A 54 2.84 -5.20 -13.06
CA LYS A 54 2.70 -4.41 -14.28
C LYS A 54 1.25 -4.01 -14.58
N SER A 55 0.30 -4.67 -13.96
CA SER A 55 -1.11 -4.45 -14.18
C SER A 55 -1.91 -4.63 -12.90
N GLU A 56 -3.14 -4.11 -12.88
CA GLU A 56 -4.07 -4.36 -11.78
C GLU A 56 -4.36 -5.85 -11.62
N GLN A 57 -4.43 -6.59 -12.74
CA GLN A 57 -4.64 -8.04 -12.68
C GLN A 57 -3.48 -8.76 -11.99
N ASP A 58 -2.22 -8.39 -12.26
CA ASP A 58 -1.06 -8.95 -11.55
C ASP A 58 -1.16 -8.71 -10.04
N LEU A 59 -1.64 -7.53 -9.64
CA LEU A 59 -1.82 -7.18 -8.23
C LEU A 59 -2.92 -8.03 -7.58
N ILE A 60 -4.04 -8.24 -8.28
CA ILE A 60 -5.16 -9.09 -7.83
C ILE A 60 -4.70 -10.55 -7.71
N ASP A 61 -3.97 -11.06 -8.69
CA ASP A 61 -3.45 -12.44 -8.69
C ASP A 61 -2.42 -12.66 -7.57
N ASN A 62 -1.58 -11.65 -7.32
CA ASN A 62 -0.67 -11.68 -6.18
C ASN A 62 -1.44 -11.69 -4.86
N LEU A 63 -2.46 -10.84 -4.70
CA LEU A 63 -3.32 -10.83 -3.50
C LEU A 63 -3.94 -12.20 -3.25
N ARG A 64 -4.55 -12.83 -4.28
CA ARG A 64 -5.11 -14.17 -4.18
C ARG A 64 -4.06 -15.16 -3.67
N THR A 65 -2.89 -15.16 -4.29
CA THR A 65 -1.79 -16.05 -3.93
C THR A 65 -1.35 -15.86 -2.46
N GLN A 66 -1.24 -14.62 -1.99
CA GLN A 66 -0.83 -14.35 -0.63
C GLN A 66 -1.92 -14.71 0.39
N LEU A 67 -3.18 -14.43 0.09
CA LEU A 67 -4.29 -14.83 0.97
C LEU A 67 -4.45 -16.35 1.04
N GLU A 68 -4.25 -17.09 -0.07
CA GLU A 68 -4.24 -18.55 -0.09
C GLU A 68 -3.14 -19.11 0.83
N LYS A 69 -1.93 -18.54 0.76
CA LYS A 69 -0.81 -18.92 1.65
C LYS A 69 -1.13 -18.63 3.12
N LEU A 70 -1.57 -17.41 3.43
CA LEU A 70 -1.86 -16.98 4.80
C LEU A 70 -2.94 -17.85 5.46
N ASN A 71 -3.94 -18.27 4.70
CA ASN A 71 -5.10 -19.02 5.19
C ASN A 71 -4.98 -20.53 5.01
N ASN A 72 -3.90 -21.00 4.38
CA ASN A 72 -3.75 -22.40 3.97
C ASN A 72 -5.02 -22.93 3.27
N TYR A 73 -5.51 -22.16 2.29
CA TYR A 73 -6.74 -22.42 1.58
C TYR A 73 -6.61 -21.99 0.12
N THR A 74 -7.01 -22.84 -0.82
CA THR A 74 -7.03 -22.51 -2.25
C THR A 74 -8.45 -22.16 -2.65
N PHE A 75 -8.66 -20.94 -3.13
CA PHE A 75 -9.96 -20.50 -3.61
C PHE A 75 -10.30 -21.14 -4.94
N PHE A 76 -11.54 -21.63 -5.09
CA PHE A 76 -12.10 -21.82 -6.43
C PHE A 76 -12.32 -20.47 -7.11
N ASP A 77 -12.25 -20.43 -8.44
CA ASP A 77 -12.33 -19.15 -9.17
C ASP A 77 -13.60 -18.35 -8.86
N LYS A 78 -14.73 -19.05 -8.76
CA LYS A 78 -16.00 -18.40 -8.38
C LYS A 78 -15.95 -17.83 -6.96
N GLU A 79 -15.45 -18.61 -5.99
CA GLU A 79 -15.28 -18.15 -4.59
C GLU A 79 -14.38 -16.93 -4.51
N TRP A 80 -13.27 -16.96 -5.25
CA TRP A 80 -12.36 -15.82 -5.32
C TRP A 80 -13.05 -14.58 -5.88
N ASN A 81 -13.71 -14.71 -7.02
CA ASN A 81 -14.39 -13.57 -7.66
C ASN A 81 -15.48 -12.99 -6.75
N ASP A 82 -16.28 -13.84 -6.12
CA ASP A 82 -17.33 -13.40 -5.19
C ASP A 82 -16.73 -12.71 -3.96
N PHE A 83 -15.68 -13.28 -3.38
CA PHE A 83 -14.96 -12.71 -2.25
C PHE A 83 -14.27 -11.38 -2.61
N TYR A 84 -13.55 -11.35 -3.72
CA TYR A 84 -12.88 -10.14 -4.18
C TYR A 84 -13.86 -8.99 -4.37
N ASN A 85 -14.96 -9.23 -5.11
CA ASN A 85 -15.94 -8.18 -5.43
C ASN A 85 -16.78 -7.74 -4.21
N SER A 86 -17.10 -8.66 -3.30
CA SER A 86 -17.97 -8.33 -2.15
C SER A 86 -17.20 -7.82 -0.94
N VAL A 87 -15.95 -8.26 -0.73
CA VAL A 87 -15.16 -7.95 0.46
C VAL A 87 -14.03 -6.97 0.14
N ILE A 88 -13.22 -7.27 -0.86
CA ILE A 88 -12.00 -6.51 -1.14
C ILE A 88 -12.32 -5.25 -1.95
N SER A 89 -12.98 -5.42 -3.10
CA SER A 89 -13.27 -4.35 -4.06
C SER A 89 -14.74 -3.92 -4.02
N ASN A 90 -15.34 -3.92 -2.83
CA ASN A 90 -16.74 -3.49 -2.68
C ASN A 90 -16.86 -1.99 -3.00
N GLY A 91 -17.63 -1.67 -4.04
CA GLY A 91 -17.82 -0.28 -4.49
C GLY A 91 -18.55 0.63 -3.50
N ASN A 92 -19.14 0.07 -2.43
CA ASN A 92 -19.77 0.85 -1.36
C ASN A 92 -18.80 1.19 -0.21
N ASP A 93 -17.59 0.61 -0.22
CA ASP A 93 -16.60 0.84 0.82
C ASP A 93 -15.64 1.96 0.39
N GLY A 94 -15.63 3.04 1.14
CA GLY A 94 -14.60 4.07 1.03
C GLY A 94 -13.32 3.69 1.79
N ILE A 95 -12.37 4.62 1.84
CA ILE A 95 -11.09 4.41 2.55
C ILE A 95 -11.29 4.10 4.04
N VAL A 96 -12.29 4.69 4.69
CA VAL A 96 -12.58 4.47 6.12
C VAL A 96 -13.04 3.03 6.36
N GLU A 97 -13.96 2.51 5.55
CA GLU A 97 -14.48 1.14 5.65
C GLU A 97 -13.36 0.13 5.35
N LYS A 98 -12.54 0.37 4.33
CA LYS A 98 -11.40 -0.48 4.00
C LYS A 98 -10.34 -0.49 5.09
N THR A 99 -10.00 0.68 5.64
CA THR A 99 -9.09 0.80 6.78
C THR A 99 -9.62 0.04 8.00
N ARG A 100 -10.91 0.16 8.29
CA ARG A 100 -11.55 -0.56 9.41
C ARG A 100 -11.52 -2.07 9.22
N LYS A 101 -11.70 -2.58 7.99
CA LYS A 101 -11.52 -4.01 7.69
C LYS A 101 -10.14 -4.51 8.07
N ILE A 102 -9.09 -3.73 7.80
CA ILE A 102 -7.72 -4.13 8.16
C ILE A 102 -7.46 -3.98 9.67
N GLN A 103 -7.97 -2.91 10.28
CA GLN A 103 -7.66 -2.58 11.67
C GLN A 103 -8.54 -3.32 12.67
N GLU A 104 -9.80 -3.55 12.38
CA GLU A 104 -10.78 -4.06 13.33
C GLU A 104 -11.36 -5.41 12.90
N ASP A 105 -11.72 -5.56 11.63
CA ASP A 105 -12.46 -6.70 11.07
C ASP A 105 -11.63 -7.47 10.02
N TYR A 106 -10.42 -7.87 10.41
CA TYR A 106 -9.46 -8.55 9.54
C TYR A 106 -9.82 -10.00 9.21
N LEU A 107 -10.85 -10.56 9.87
CA LEU A 107 -11.43 -11.88 9.60
C LEU A 107 -12.71 -11.71 8.78
N GLN A 108 -12.63 -12.00 7.49
CA GLN A 108 -13.74 -11.83 6.57
C GLN A 108 -14.41 -13.18 6.26
N ASN A 109 -15.72 -13.14 6.02
CA ASN A 109 -16.49 -14.34 5.72
C ASN A 109 -16.43 -14.68 4.23
N LEU A 110 -16.06 -15.91 3.92
CA LEU A 110 -16.19 -16.52 2.60
C LEU A 110 -17.31 -17.54 2.63
N THR A 111 -18.33 -17.36 1.79
CA THR A 111 -19.38 -18.37 1.59
C THR A 111 -18.92 -19.36 0.52
N LEU A 112 -18.82 -20.63 0.91
CA LEU A 112 -18.42 -21.71 0.01
C LEU A 112 -19.62 -22.17 -0.85
N ASP A 113 -19.36 -22.83 -1.96
CA ASP A 113 -20.42 -23.35 -2.87
C ASP A 113 -21.40 -24.30 -2.19
N ASN A 114 -20.99 -24.99 -1.12
CA ASN A 114 -21.85 -25.86 -0.31
C ASN A 114 -22.66 -25.13 0.77
N GLY A 115 -22.58 -23.78 0.82
CA GLY A 115 -23.28 -22.92 1.77
C GLY A 115 -22.59 -22.78 3.14
N TYR A 116 -21.49 -23.48 3.39
CA TYR A 116 -20.71 -23.23 4.61
C TYR A 116 -19.95 -21.92 4.54
N VAL A 117 -19.69 -21.32 5.71
CA VAL A 117 -18.91 -20.10 5.84
C VAL A 117 -17.52 -20.43 6.38
N LYS A 118 -16.50 -19.91 5.72
CA LYS A 118 -15.10 -19.98 6.15
C LYS A 118 -14.58 -18.58 6.45
N ASN A 119 -13.86 -18.43 7.54
CA ASN A 119 -13.20 -17.16 7.85
C ASN A 119 -11.87 -17.08 7.10
N ILE A 120 -11.67 -15.98 6.39
CA ILE A 120 -10.45 -15.62 5.67
C ILE A 120 -9.78 -14.46 6.39
N LYS A 121 -8.55 -14.67 6.83
CA LYS A 121 -7.71 -13.59 7.40
C LYS A 121 -7.17 -12.72 6.26
N LEU A 122 -7.33 -11.42 6.37
CA LEU A 122 -6.64 -10.46 5.52
C LEU A 122 -5.24 -10.16 6.09
N ILE A 123 -5.13 -10.08 7.42
CA ILE A 123 -3.88 -9.89 8.17
C ILE A 123 -3.89 -10.83 9.38
N ASP A 124 -2.77 -11.46 9.70
CA ASP A 124 -2.61 -12.19 10.96
C ASP A 124 -2.08 -11.26 12.04
N LYS A 125 -2.98 -10.81 12.91
CA LYS A 125 -2.64 -9.94 14.05
C LYS A 125 -2.15 -10.72 15.29
N THR A 126 -2.42 -12.00 15.33
CA THR A 126 -2.01 -12.88 16.44
C THR A 126 -0.54 -13.24 16.31
N ASN A 127 -0.13 -13.59 15.10
CA ASN A 127 1.28 -13.84 14.77
C ASN A 127 1.68 -13.00 13.56
N ILE A 128 2.25 -11.85 13.81
CA ILE A 128 2.63 -10.88 12.77
C ILE A 128 3.65 -11.46 11.77
N HIS A 129 4.44 -12.45 12.17
CA HIS A 129 5.43 -13.11 11.31
C HIS A 129 4.82 -14.02 10.25
N ASN A 130 3.53 -14.33 10.35
CA ASN A 130 2.81 -15.05 9.31
C ASN A 130 2.45 -14.16 8.11
N ASN A 131 2.53 -12.85 8.28
CA ASN A 131 2.26 -11.91 7.20
C ASN A 131 3.45 -11.81 6.26
N HIS A 132 3.16 -11.87 4.97
CA HIS A 132 4.17 -11.73 3.93
C HIS A 132 4.30 -10.26 3.51
N LEU A 133 5.52 -9.74 3.59
CA LEU A 133 5.84 -8.37 3.26
C LEU A 133 6.50 -8.31 1.88
N GLN A 134 5.90 -7.53 0.97
CA GLN A 134 6.41 -7.35 -0.38
C GLN A 134 6.62 -5.86 -0.65
N VAL A 135 7.50 -5.55 -1.58
CA VAL A 135 7.71 -4.19 -2.07
C VAL A 135 7.65 -4.19 -3.59
N ILE A 136 6.92 -3.21 -4.12
CA ILE A 136 6.85 -2.89 -5.55
C ILE A 136 7.24 -1.45 -5.77
N ASN A 137 7.64 -1.10 -6.98
CA ASN A 137 7.93 0.27 -7.35
C ASN A 137 7.36 0.60 -8.72
N GLN A 138 7.22 1.90 -8.97
CA GLN A 138 6.83 2.47 -10.26
C GLN A 138 5.52 1.85 -10.81
N TYR A 139 4.59 1.51 -9.92
CA TYR A 139 3.27 1.03 -10.33
C TYR A 139 2.47 2.18 -10.96
N GLU A 140 1.94 1.94 -12.13
CA GLU A 140 1.09 2.87 -12.87
C GLU A 140 -0.36 2.37 -12.78
N GLU A 141 -1.25 3.21 -12.26
CA GLU A 141 -2.68 2.91 -12.18
C GLU A 141 -3.37 3.40 -13.46
N ASP A 142 -3.86 2.45 -14.26
CA ASP A 142 -4.65 2.71 -15.45
C ASP A 142 -6.12 2.94 -15.04
N GLY A 143 -6.67 4.12 -15.28
CA GLY A 143 -8.12 4.37 -15.11
C GLY A 143 -8.53 5.57 -14.29
N GLY A 144 -7.60 6.34 -13.75
CA GLY A 144 -7.87 7.64 -13.14
C GLY A 144 -7.94 8.78 -14.17
N THR A 145 -8.26 9.99 -13.71
CA THR A 145 -8.27 11.20 -14.55
C THR A 145 -6.87 11.60 -15.03
N HIS A 146 -5.83 11.01 -14.43
CA HIS A 146 -4.42 11.19 -14.75
C HIS A 146 -3.67 9.89 -14.48
N ASP A 147 -2.70 9.57 -15.32
CA ASP A 147 -1.75 8.48 -15.09
C ASP A 147 -0.99 8.77 -13.78
N THR A 148 -1.29 7.98 -12.76
CA THR A 148 -0.68 8.12 -11.44
C THR A 148 0.38 7.06 -11.28
N ARG A 149 1.61 7.47 -11.04
CA ARG A 149 2.76 6.59 -10.84
C ARG A 149 3.30 6.75 -9.43
N TYR A 150 3.33 5.65 -8.71
CA TYR A 150 3.78 5.60 -7.32
C TYR A 150 5.25 5.18 -7.25
N ASP A 151 6.08 5.91 -6.48
CA ASP A 151 7.51 5.59 -6.38
C ASP A 151 7.72 4.21 -5.75
N VAL A 152 7.26 3.99 -4.52
CA VAL A 152 7.36 2.70 -3.83
C VAL A 152 6.07 2.39 -3.10
N THR A 153 5.62 1.14 -3.17
CA THR A 153 4.48 0.65 -2.39
C THR A 153 4.87 -0.61 -1.63
N ILE A 154 4.51 -0.66 -0.35
CA ILE A 154 4.64 -1.86 0.47
C ILE A 154 3.31 -2.60 0.49
N LEU A 155 3.36 -3.89 0.17
CA LEU A 155 2.23 -4.80 0.26
C LEU A 155 2.37 -5.68 1.50
N VAL A 156 1.26 -5.88 2.18
CA VAL A 156 1.14 -6.86 3.27
C VAL A 156 0.11 -7.90 2.85
N ASN A 157 0.55 -9.13 2.69
CA ASN A 157 -0.28 -10.22 2.14
C ASN A 157 -0.92 -9.86 0.79
N GLY A 158 -0.21 -9.09 -0.04
CA GLY A 158 -0.70 -8.61 -1.33
C GLY A 158 -1.56 -7.35 -1.28
N LEU A 159 -1.98 -6.87 -0.10
CA LEU A 159 -2.72 -5.61 0.06
C LEU A 159 -1.77 -4.41 0.08
N PRO A 160 -1.96 -3.39 -0.75
CA PRO A 160 -1.16 -2.17 -0.74
C PRO A 160 -1.54 -1.33 0.48
N LEU A 161 -0.68 -1.30 1.50
CA LEU A 161 -0.96 -0.63 2.77
C LEU A 161 -0.06 0.57 3.06
N VAL A 162 1.04 0.76 2.32
CA VAL A 162 1.92 1.91 2.52
C VAL A 162 2.43 2.42 1.18
N HIS A 163 2.18 3.68 0.88
CA HIS A 163 2.81 4.40 -0.22
C HIS A 163 3.92 5.29 0.27
N ILE A 164 5.00 5.34 -0.48
CA ILE A 164 6.20 6.10 -0.16
C ILE A 164 6.57 6.91 -1.39
N GLU A 165 6.56 8.22 -1.22
CA GLU A 165 6.99 9.18 -2.23
C GLU A 165 8.38 9.68 -1.87
N LEU A 166 9.33 9.53 -2.78
CA LEU A 166 10.72 9.86 -2.57
C LEU A 166 11.09 11.15 -3.30
N LYS A 167 11.77 12.04 -2.62
CA LYS A 167 12.30 13.27 -3.21
C LYS A 167 13.79 13.38 -2.94
N LYS A 168 14.53 13.79 -3.96
CA LYS A 168 15.97 14.04 -3.84
C LYS A 168 16.24 15.15 -2.82
N ARG A 169 17.40 15.09 -2.21
CA ARG A 169 17.87 16.13 -1.27
C ARG A 169 17.84 17.51 -1.93
N GLY A 170 17.28 18.49 -1.24
CA GLY A 170 17.12 19.86 -1.72
C GLY A 170 15.74 20.20 -2.24
N ASN A 171 14.90 19.23 -2.53
CA ASN A 171 13.49 19.47 -2.80
C ASN A 171 12.72 19.63 -1.48
N ALA A 172 11.76 20.57 -1.47
CA ALA A 172 10.93 20.76 -0.30
C ALA A 172 10.02 19.55 -0.07
N ILE A 173 9.96 19.06 1.16
CA ILE A 173 9.06 17.94 1.55
C ILE A 173 7.58 18.25 1.23
N ARG A 174 7.23 19.54 1.14
CA ARG A 174 5.91 20.00 0.70
C ARG A 174 5.53 19.51 -0.70
N GLU A 175 6.50 19.31 -1.60
CA GLU A 175 6.24 18.78 -2.94
C GLU A 175 5.75 17.35 -2.89
N ALA A 176 6.39 16.48 -2.06
CA ALA A 176 5.94 15.12 -1.84
C ALA A 176 4.54 15.10 -1.21
N PHE A 177 4.30 15.96 -0.20
CA PHE A 177 2.99 16.08 0.43
C PHE A 177 1.89 16.50 -0.56
N ASN A 178 2.16 17.48 -1.42
CA ASN A 178 1.21 17.91 -2.45
C ASN A 178 0.93 16.80 -3.47
N GLN A 179 1.92 15.96 -3.76
CA GLN A 179 1.77 14.81 -4.66
C GLN A 179 0.87 13.74 -4.03
N ILE A 180 1.11 13.40 -2.76
CA ILE A 180 0.26 12.47 -2.01
C ILE A 180 -1.19 12.99 -1.91
N ASN A 181 -1.39 14.27 -1.59
CA ASN A 181 -2.72 14.88 -1.57
C ASN A 181 -3.43 14.83 -2.93
N ARG A 182 -2.69 14.93 -4.03
CA ARG A 182 -3.24 14.77 -5.37
C ARG A 182 -3.67 13.31 -5.60
N TYR A 183 -2.86 12.34 -5.21
CA TYR A 183 -3.20 10.91 -5.30
C TYR A 183 -4.47 10.58 -4.52
N GLN A 184 -4.61 11.10 -3.32
CA GLN A 184 -5.83 10.92 -2.52
C GLN A 184 -7.08 11.41 -3.23
N ARG A 185 -7.03 12.57 -3.90
CA ARG A 185 -8.20 13.14 -4.59
C ARG A 185 -8.50 12.46 -5.92
N ASP A 186 -7.45 12.09 -6.66
CA ASP A 186 -7.56 11.77 -8.07
C ASP A 186 -7.55 10.25 -8.34
N SER A 187 -7.00 9.43 -7.43
CA SER A 187 -6.95 7.99 -7.60
C SER A 187 -7.46 7.17 -6.40
N PHE A 188 -6.99 7.41 -5.18
CA PHE A 188 -7.37 6.56 -4.04
C PHE A 188 -8.86 6.60 -3.70
N TRP A 189 -9.55 7.68 -3.96
CA TRP A 189 -10.96 7.86 -3.62
C TRP A 189 -11.89 7.79 -4.82
N ALA A 190 -11.37 7.73 -6.02
CA ALA A 190 -12.15 7.79 -7.26
C ALA A 190 -12.53 6.41 -7.82
N GLY A 191 -11.89 5.32 -7.37
CA GLY A 191 -12.05 4.00 -7.95
C GLY A 191 -12.45 2.91 -6.95
N SER A 192 -12.68 1.71 -7.46
CA SER A 192 -12.99 0.49 -6.69
C SER A 192 -11.80 -0.47 -6.56
N GLY A 193 -10.60 -0.09 -7.01
CA GLY A 193 -9.41 -0.93 -7.07
C GLY A 193 -8.75 -1.22 -5.73
N LEU A 194 -7.69 -2.05 -5.76
CA LEU A 194 -6.91 -2.43 -4.58
C LEU A 194 -6.17 -1.24 -3.94
N TYR A 195 -5.77 -0.24 -4.72
CA TYR A 195 -5.05 0.92 -4.20
C TYR A 195 -5.86 1.82 -3.26
N GLN A 196 -7.13 1.53 -3.07
CA GLN A 196 -7.96 2.21 -2.07
C GLN A 196 -7.72 1.76 -0.63
N TYR A 197 -6.79 0.83 -0.37
CA TYR A 197 -6.43 0.40 1.00
C TYR A 197 -5.37 1.28 1.67
N VAL A 198 -4.88 2.30 1.00
CA VAL A 198 -3.80 3.16 1.49
C VAL A 198 -4.31 4.50 1.98
#